data_e165e8b102d8c581d30df51381570779
#
_entry.id   e165e8b102d8c581d30df51381570779
#
_cell.length_a   1.000
_cell.length_b   1.000
_cell.length_c   1.000
_cell.angle_alpha   90.00
_cell.angle_beta   90.00
_cell.angle_gamma   90.00
#
_symmetry.space_group_name_H-M   'P 1'
#
loop_
_entity.id
_entity.type
_entity.pdbx_description
1 polymer ?
#
loop_
_entity_poly.entity_id
_entity_poly.type
_entity_poly.pdbx_seq_one_letter_code
_entity_poly.pdbx_strand_id
1 'polypeptide(L)'
;MTVREPKKRSNLRLKLGGAYFSAQRKLRWLSMRKHFARERSGEDLAYQAFSHHTPLMRRLKDVDMQLQRNKVTNLRLACARLDGLLLRPGETMSYWYLIGKPTAGKGYLPGMILRNGGYLAATGGGLCQLSNLIYWMTLHTPLTVVERHRHGYDVFPDANRTQPFGSGATCFYPYLDLMIRNDTQDTYQMRVRVGKTDLEGEWRVSAEPTERYAVVERNHEMRAQYWGGYIRHNELYRQTFDLQGKLLAETPVAVNDAVMMYSPYLEESKKEG
;
A
#
# COMPACT_ATOMS: atom_id res chain seq x y z
N MET A 1 7.80 26.20 -13.43
CA MET A 1 8.42 24.99 -12.87
C MET A 1 8.38 23.89 -13.92
N THR A 2 9.49 23.50 -14.50
CA THR A 2 9.53 22.46 -15.55
C THR A 2 9.65 21.10 -14.86
N VAL A 3 8.51 20.45 -14.62
CA VAL A 3 8.52 19.08 -14.10
C VAL A 3 8.94 18.13 -15.21
N ARG A 4 9.86 17.21 -14.93
CA ARG A 4 10.32 16.20 -15.89
C ARG A 4 9.13 15.33 -16.30
N GLU A 5 8.62 15.56 -17.52
CA GLU A 5 7.49 14.77 -18.02
C GLU A 5 7.84 13.27 -18.15
N PRO A 6 6.90 12.39 -17.81
CA PRO A 6 7.05 10.96 -18.03
C PRO A 6 7.28 10.66 -19.53
N LYS A 7 8.22 9.76 -19.83
CA LYS A 7 8.46 9.34 -21.22
C LYS A 7 7.19 8.80 -21.86
N LYS A 8 6.68 9.46 -22.88
CA LYS A 8 5.54 8.99 -23.69
C LYS A 8 5.97 7.77 -24.49
N ARG A 9 5.28 6.65 -24.29
CA ARG A 9 5.49 5.40 -25.05
C ARG A 9 4.37 5.21 -26.04
N SER A 10 4.66 4.59 -27.21
CA SER A 10 3.62 4.28 -28.21
C SER A 10 2.58 3.32 -27.63
N ASN A 11 1.33 3.42 -28.12
CA ASN A 11 0.22 2.58 -27.69
C ASN A 11 0.49 1.08 -27.90
N LEU A 12 1.18 0.74 -29.01
CA LEU A 12 1.58 -0.65 -29.28
C LEU A 12 2.55 -1.17 -28.21
N ARG A 13 3.59 -0.37 -27.88
CA ARG A 13 4.56 -0.73 -26.82
C ARG A 13 3.91 -0.88 -25.46
N LEU A 14 2.91 -0.04 -25.15
CA LEU A 14 2.14 -0.15 -23.89
C LEU A 14 1.31 -1.43 -23.86
N LYS A 15 0.64 -1.78 -24.97
CA LYS A 15 -0.16 -3.03 -25.07
C LYS A 15 0.71 -4.27 -24.97
N LEU A 16 1.80 -4.34 -25.73
CA LEU A 16 2.71 -5.50 -25.74
C LEU A 16 3.42 -5.66 -24.37
N GLY A 17 3.91 -4.55 -23.79
CA GLY A 17 4.50 -4.57 -22.46
C GLY A 17 3.52 -5.00 -21.38
N GLY A 18 2.28 -4.50 -21.43
CA GLY A 18 1.21 -4.91 -20.51
C GLY A 18 0.87 -6.40 -20.63
N ALA A 19 0.79 -6.93 -21.87
CA ALA A 19 0.56 -8.36 -22.11
C ALA A 19 1.72 -9.22 -21.57
N TYR A 20 2.95 -8.83 -21.85
CA TYR A 20 4.17 -9.52 -21.37
C TYR A 20 4.21 -9.59 -19.83
N PHE A 21 4.09 -8.44 -19.14
CA PHE A 21 4.12 -8.43 -17.67
C PHE A 21 2.92 -9.17 -17.05
N SER A 22 1.76 -9.13 -17.71
CA SER A 22 0.59 -9.89 -17.26
C SER A 22 0.80 -11.40 -17.40
N ALA A 23 1.42 -11.85 -18.49
CA ALA A 23 1.77 -13.27 -18.69
C ALA A 23 2.81 -13.73 -17.67
N GLN A 24 3.88 -12.94 -17.47
CA GLN A 24 4.93 -13.21 -16.47
C GLN A 24 4.33 -13.32 -15.06
N ARG A 25 3.41 -12.40 -14.68
CA ARG A 25 2.72 -12.46 -13.38
C ARG A 25 1.89 -13.72 -13.23
N LYS A 26 1.12 -14.10 -14.25
CA LYS A 26 0.30 -15.32 -14.21
C LYS A 26 1.15 -16.58 -14.08
N LEU A 27 2.28 -16.65 -14.79
CA LEU A 27 3.24 -17.75 -14.66
C LEU A 27 3.82 -17.83 -13.24
N ARG A 28 4.20 -16.68 -12.65
CA ARG A 28 4.65 -16.61 -11.26
C ARG A 28 3.56 -17.09 -10.29
N TRP A 29 2.32 -16.65 -10.46
CA TRP A 29 1.20 -17.15 -9.64
C TRP A 29 0.98 -18.65 -9.77
N LEU A 30 1.13 -19.19 -10.99
CA LEU A 30 0.99 -20.63 -11.23
C LEU A 30 2.12 -21.42 -10.53
N SER A 31 3.37 -20.97 -10.63
CA SER A 31 4.51 -21.63 -9.99
C SER A 31 4.43 -21.58 -8.45
N MET A 32 3.94 -20.48 -7.89
CA MET A 32 3.81 -20.26 -6.45
C MET A 32 2.48 -20.74 -5.86
N ARG A 33 1.54 -21.27 -6.65
CA ARG A 33 0.16 -21.51 -6.23
C ARG A 33 0.00 -22.39 -4.97
N LYS A 34 0.96 -23.27 -4.71
CA LYS A 34 0.97 -24.16 -3.52
C LYS A 34 1.37 -23.44 -2.24
N HIS A 35 2.06 -22.29 -2.36
CA HIS A 35 2.54 -21.49 -1.24
C HIS A 35 1.63 -20.30 -0.93
N PHE A 36 0.57 -20.09 -1.73
CA PHE A 36 -0.35 -18.98 -1.45
C PHE A 36 -1.35 -19.33 -0.37
N ALA A 37 -1.45 -18.45 0.62
CA ALA A 37 -2.53 -18.43 1.60
C ALA A 37 -3.88 -18.26 0.91
N ARG A 38 -4.88 -19.09 1.27
CA ARG A 38 -6.24 -19.07 0.68
C ARG A 38 -7.32 -19.33 1.71
N GLU A 39 -6.95 -19.98 2.81
CA GLU A 39 -7.89 -20.31 3.86
C GLU A 39 -8.31 -19.07 4.62
N ARG A 40 -9.56 -19.02 5.00
CA ARG A 40 -10.13 -17.93 5.78
C ARG A 40 -10.94 -18.49 6.94
N SER A 41 -10.82 -17.83 8.09
CA SER A 41 -11.62 -18.12 9.28
C SER A 41 -12.52 -16.94 9.60
N GLY A 42 -13.76 -17.22 10.00
CA GLY A 42 -14.66 -16.23 10.60
C GLY A 42 -14.32 -15.95 12.06
N GLU A 43 -13.70 -16.91 12.74
CA GLU A 43 -13.27 -16.79 14.13
C GLU A 43 -11.92 -16.05 14.20
N ASP A 44 -11.79 -15.20 15.21
CA ASP A 44 -10.58 -14.42 15.43
C ASP A 44 -9.51 -15.26 16.14
N LEU A 45 -8.26 -15.16 15.67
CA LEU A 45 -7.11 -15.66 16.43
C LEU A 45 -6.97 -14.89 17.75
N ALA A 46 -6.36 -15.54 18.74
CA ALA A 46 -6.41 -15.10 20.14
C ALA A 46 -5.83 -13.70 20.37
N TYR A 47 -4.71 -13.36 19.71
CA TYR A 47 -3.95 -12.14 20.01
C TYR A 47 -3.97 -11.17 18.85
N GLN A 48 -3.99 -9.86 19.15
CA GLN A 48 -3.79 -8.79 18.18
C GLN A 48 -2.32 -8.45 18.10
N ALA A 49 -1.70 -8.63 16.93
CA ALA A 49 -0.31 -8.24 16.70
C ALA A 49 -0.19 -6.73 16.43
N PHE A 50 -1.02 -6.19 15.55
CA PHE A 50 -1.07 -4.76 15.26
C PHE A 50 -2.39 -4.38 14.56
N SER A 51 -2.89 -3.18 14.84
CA SER A 51 -4.06 -2.62 14.16
C SER A 51 -3.81 -1.19 13.68
N HIS A 52 -4.48 -0.82 12.61
CA HIS A 52 -4.44 0.53 12.07
C HIS A 52 -5.73 0.87 11.31
N HIS A 53 -5.99 2.17 11.15
CA HIS A 53 -7.14 2.64 10.37
C HIS A 53 -6.76 3.86 9.55
N THR A 54 -7.48 4.10 8.47
CA THR A 54 -7.26 5.25 7.59
C THR A 54 -8.60 5.84 7.13
N PRO A 55 -8.77 7.18 7.11
CA PRO A 55 -10.02 7.81 6.71
C PRO A 55 -10.46 7.40 5.30
N LEU A 56 -11.71 6.96 5.17
CA LEU A 56 -12.32 6.59 3.88
C LEU A 56 -12.48 7.79 2.95
N MET A 57 -12.84 8.93 3.51
CA MET A 57 -13.13 10.13 2.72
C MET A 57 -12.03 11.16 2.95
N ARG A 58 -11.33 11.52 1.88
CA ARG A 58 -10.35 12.63 1.89
C ARG A 58 -10.82 13.70 0.91
N ARG A 59 -10.95 14.94 1.37
CA ARG A 59 -11.14 16.07 0.47
C ARG A 59 -9.79 16.36 -0.20
N LEU A 60 -9.65 15.90 -1.42
CA LEU A 60 -8.50 16.23 -2.27
C LEU A 60 -8.93 17.38 -3.17
N LYS A 61 -8.08 18.43 -3.26
CA LYS A 61 -8.34 19.57 -4.13
C LYS A 61 -8.59 19.07 -5.56
N ASP A 62 -9.67 19.57 -6.19
CA ASP A 62 -10.03 19.26 -7.58
C ASP A 62 -10.39 17.80 -7.91
N VAL A 63 -10.65 16.95 -6.91
CA VAL A 63 -11.12 15.58 -7.13
C VAL A 63 -12.62 15.47 -6.87
N ASP A 64 -13.35 14.93 -7.85
CA ASP A 64 -14.78 14.64 -7.71
C ASP A 64 -15.04 13.69 -6.53
N MET A 65 -15.86 14.12 -5.59
CA MET A 65 -16.24 13.34 -4.41
C MET A 65 -16.98 12.05 -4.77
N GLN A 66 -17.57 11.95 -5.96
CA GLN A 66 -18.17 10.69 -6.44
C GLN A 66 -17.13 9.59 -6.58
N LEU A 67 -15.90 9.91 -7.02
CA LEU A 67 -14.82 8.94 -7.09
C LEU A 67 -14.40 8.42 -5.70
N GLN A 68 -14.53 9.25 -4.65
CA GLN A 68 -14.30 8.84 -3.26
C GLN A 68 -15.42 7.90 -2.75
N ARG A 69 -16.70 8.18 -3.10
CA ARG A 69 -17.82 7.27 -2.76
C ARG A 69 -17.67 5.93 -3.47
N ASN A 70 -17.36 5.95 -4.75
CA ASN A 70 -17.12 4.73 -5.54
C ASN A 70 -15.95 3.90 -4.99
N LYS A 71 -14.89 4.56 -4.50
CA LYS A 71 -13.78 3.90 -3.80
C LYS A 71 -14.25 3.10 -2.61
N VAL A 72 -15.18 3.60 -1.81
CA VAL A 72 -15.72 2.88 -0.63
C VAL A 72 -16.36 1.54 -1.06
N THR A 73 -17.12 1.53 -2.16
CA THR A 73 -17.67 0.30 -2.75
C THR A 73 -16.55 -0.65 -3.19
N ASN A 74 -15.53 -0.14 -3.90
CA ASN A 74 -14.39 -0.93 -4.34
C ASN A 74 -13.63 -1.57 -3.15
N LEU A 75 -13.44 -0.80 -2.08
CA LEU A 75 -12.79 -1.29 -0.85
C LEU A 75 -13.61 -2.39 -0.17
N ARG A 76 -14.95 -2.26 -0.07
CA ARG A 76 -15.81 -3.32 0.50
C ARG A 76 -15.66 -4.63 -0.25
N LEU A 77 -15.68 -4.58 -1.59
CA LEU A 77 -15.50 -5.77 -2.43
C LEU A 77 -14.13 -6.41 -2.26
N ALA A 78 -13.08 -5.60 -2.13
CA ALA A 78 -11.72 -6.11 -1.92
C ALA A 78 -11.53 -6.64 -0.49
N CYS A 79 -12.02 -5.96 0.54
CA CYS A 79 -11.97 -6.42 1.92
C CYS A 79 -12.66 -7.79 2.07
N ALA A 80 -13.84 -7.99 1.46
CA ALA A 80 -14.54 -9.27 1.49
C ALA A 80 -13.73 -10.45 0.91
N ARG A 81 -12.68 -10.17 0.13
CA ARG A 81 -11.75 -11.18 -0.41
C ARG A 81 -10.58 -11.48 0.50
N LEU A 82 -10.25 -10.59 1.41
CA LEU A 82 -9.06 -10.65 2.26
C LEU A 82 -9.38 -10.88 3.73
N ASP A 83 -10.55 -10.44 4.18
CA ASP A 83 -10.96 -10.58 5.58
C ASP A 83 -11.02 -12.04 6.02
N GLY A 84 -10.46 -12.31 7.20
CA GLY A 84 -10.33 -13.64 7.77
C GLY A 84 -9.20 -14.49 7.19
N LEU A 85 -8.40 -13.97 6.24
CA LEU A 85 -7.31 -14.74 5.61
C LEU A 85 -6.31 -15.23 6.67
N LEU A 86 -6.11 -16.55 6.72
CA LEU A 86 -5.06 -17.18 7.51
C LEU A 86 -3.77 -17.23 6.70
N LEU A 87 -2.67 -16.81 7.30
CA LEU A 87 -1.33 -16.84 6.74
C LEU A 87 -0.46 -17.74 7.63
N ARG A 88 -0.40 -19.03 7.28
CA ARG A 88 0.35 -20.02 8.03
C ARG A 88 1.86 -19.89 7.81
N PRO A 89 2.69 -20.53 8.65
CA PRO A 89 4.14 -20.63 8.43
C PRO A 89 4.47 -21.07 7.00
N GLY A 90 5.38 -20.33 6.34
CA GLY A 90 5.81 -20.56 4.95
C GLY A 90 4.82 -20.09 3.87
N GLU A 91 3.60 -19.71 4.20
CA GLU A 91 2.64 -19.21 3.21
C GLU A 91 2.90 -17.76 2.82
N THR A 92 2.45 -17.42 1.62
CA THR A 92 2.54 -16.07 1.05
C THR A 92 1.15 -15.57 0.70
N MET A 93 0.81 -14.37 1.16
CA MET A 93 -0.33 -13.62 0.65
C MET A 93 0.07 -12.86 -0.61
N SER A 94 -0.74 -12.91 -1.67
CA SER A 94 -0.65 -12.02 -2.84
C SER A 94 -1.96 -11.25 -2.96
N TYR A 95 -1.87 -9.93 -2.91
CA TYR A 95 -3.02 -9.02 -2.95
C TYR A 95 -3.89 -9.25 -4.19
N TRP A 96 -3.28 -9.26 -5.38
CA TRP A 96 -4.02 -9.45 -6.62
C TRP A 96 -4.43 -10.90 -6.91
N TYR A 97 -3.69 -11.88 -6.41
CA TYR A 97 -4.10 -13.28 -6.54
C TYR A 97 -5.42 -13.55 -5.80
N LEU A 98 -5.61 -12.94 -4.63
CA LEU A 98 -6.80 -13.10 -3.79
C LEU A 98 -7.98 -12.25 -4.28
N ILE A 99 -7.77 -10.99 -4.59
CA ILE A 99 -8.83 -10.06 -5.05
C ILE A 99 -9.22 -10.36 -6.49
N GLY A 100 -8.25 -10.71 -7.33
CA GLY A 100 -8.42 -10.88 -8.77
C GLY A 100 -8.59 -9.54 -9.51
N LYS A 101 -8.89 -9.61 -10.80
CA LYS A 101 -9.09 -8.42 -11.64
C LYS A 101 -10.34 -7.65 -11.21
N PRO A 102 -10.24 -6.37 -10.83
CA PRO A 102 -11.40 -5.54 -10.56
C PRO A 102 -12.08 -5.17 -11.89
N THR A 103 -13.32 -5.62 -12.07
CA THR A 103 -14.12 -5.38 -13.28
C THR A 103 -15.51 -4.88 -12.91
N ALA A 104 -16.16 -4.14 -13.81
CA ALA A 104 -17.55 -3.69 -13.62
C ALA A 104 -18.52 -4.87 -13.39
N GLY A 105 -18.32 -6.01 -14.09
CA GLY A 105 -19.12 -7.20 -13.90
C GLY A 105 -19.00 -7.85 -12.50
N LYS A 106 -17.98 -7.49 -11.72
CA LYS A 106 -17.81 -7.86 -10.30
C LYS A 106 -18.29 -6.77 -9.33
N GLY A 107 -18.95 -5.73 -9.85
CA GLY A 107 -19.47 -4.61 -9.06
C GLY A 107 -18.46 -3.49 -8.76
N TYR A 108 -17.21 -3.54 -9.31
CA TYR A 108 -16.26 -2.47 -9.13
C TYR A 108 -16.65 -1.23 -9.94
N LEU A 109 -16.56 -0.07 -9.31
CA LEU A 109 -16.94 1.22 -9.87
C LEU A 109 -15.70 2.02 -10.31
N PRO A 110 -15.87 3.04 -11.19
CA PRO A 110 -14.81 4.00 -11.48
C PRO A 110 -14.40 4.76 -10.21
N GLY A 111 -13.13 4.67 -9.84
CA GLY A 111 -12.51 5.39 -8.73
C GLY A 111 -11.21 6.04 -9.19
N MET A 112 -10.59 6.83 -8.32
CA MET A 112 -9.35 7.54 -8.64
C MET A 112 -8.15 6.58 -8.69
N ILE A 113 -7.36 6.67 -9.76
CA ILE A 113 -6.02 6.06 -9.85
C ILE A 113 -4.98 7.15 -10.16
N LEU A 114 -3.77 7.00 -9.63
CA LEU A 114 -2.64 7.87 -9.94
C LEU A 114 -1.89 7.33 -11.17
N ARG A 115 -1.62 8.21 -12.13
CA ARG A 115 -0.88 7.85 -13.35
C ARG A 115 -0.10 9.05 -13.88
N ASN A 116 1.21 8.83 -14.14
CA ASN A 116 2.09 9.82 -14.76
C ASN A 116 2.09 11.20 -14.06
N GLY A 117 2.05 11.22 -12.72
CA GLY A 117 2.08 12.47 -11.95
C GLY A 117 0.72 13.20 -11.89
N GLY A 118 -0.37 12.59 -12.36
CA GLY A 118 -1.74 13.08 -12.26
C GLY A 118 -2.69 11.99 -11.78
N TYR A 119 -4.00 12.25 -11.88
CA TYR A 119 -5.02 11.25 -11.57
C TYR A 119 -6.02 11.09 -12.73
N LEU A 120 -6.67 9.93 -12.77
CA LEU A 120 -7.77 9.65 -13.69
C LEU A 120 -8.77 8.67 -13.04
N ALA A 121 -10.00 8.60 -13.58
CA ALA A 121 -11.00 7.64 -13.16
C ALA A 121 -10.81 6.31 -13.89
N ALA A 122 -10.80 5.20 -13.13
CA ALA A 122 -10.76 3.84 -13.70
C ALA A 122 -11.48 2.85 -12.79
N THR A 123 -12.04 1.78 -13.39
CA THR A 123 -12.72 0.70 -12.65
C THR A 123 -11.77 0.08 -11.61
N GLY A 124 -12.24 -0.01 -10.36
CA GLY A 124 -11.42 -0.48 -9.25
C GLY A 124 -10.44 0.57 -8.69
N GLY A 125 -10.56 1.84 -9.07
CA GLY A 125 -9.74 2.91 -8.52
C GLY A 125 -9.92 3.07 -7.02
N GLY A 126 -8.84 3.48 -6.34
CA GLY A 126 -8.79 3.68 -4.89
C GLY A 126 -8.34 2.45 -4.07
N LEU A 127 -8.15 1.28 -4.68
CA LEU A 127 -7.73 0.05 -4.00
C LEU A 127 -6.33 0.14 -3.37
N CYS A 128 -5.49 1.08 -3.81
CA CYS A 128 -4.19 1.32 -3.17
C CYS A 128 -4.33 1.77 -1.69
N GLN A 129 -5.48 2.29 -1.26
CA GLN A 129 -5.69 2.60 0.15
C GLN A 129 -5.64 1.32 1.01
N LEU A 130 -6.22 0.22 0.53
CA LEU A 130 -6.19 -1.07 1.24
C LEU A 130 -4.79 -1.68 1.23
N SER A 131 -4.08 -1.66 0.10
CA SER A 131 -2.70 -2.16 0.07
C SER A 131 -1.74 -1.30 0.91
N ASN A 132 -1.96 0.00 1.01
CA ASN A 132 -1.21 0.88 1.93
C ASN A 132 -1.46 0.50 3.40
N LEU A 133 -2.72 0.28 3.78
CA LEU A 133 -3.09 -0.15 5.13
C LEU A 133 -2.42 -1.48 5.48
N ILE A 134 -2.55 -2.49 4.61
CA ILE A 134 -1.98 -3.82 4.83
C ILE A 134 -0.45 -3.74 4.94
N TYR A 135 0.22 -3.01 4.04
CA TYR A 135 1.66 -2.84 4.07
C TYR A 135 2.11 -2.18 5.38
N TRP A 136 1.46 -1.08 5.78
CA TRP A 136 1.77 -0.39 7.03
C TRP A 136 1.62 -1.30 8.25
N MET A 137 0.52 -2.03 8.35
CA MET A 137 0.33 -3.00 9.43
C MET A 137 1.40 -4.08 9.44
N THR A 138 1.81 -4.56 8.25
CA THR A 138 2.84 -5.60 8.12
C THR A 138 4.20 -5.14 8.64
N LEU A 139 4.55 -3.86 8.47
CA LEU A 139 5.79 -3.30 9.01
C LEU A 139 5.86 -3.31 10.54
N HIS A 140 4.73 -3.47 11.22
CA HIS A 140 4.61 -3.58 12.68
C HIS A 140 4.43 -5.04 13.15
N THR A 141 4.87 -5.99 12.35
CA THR A 141 4.85 -7.43 12.64
C THR A 141 6.14 -8.08 12.18
N PRO A 142 6.46 -9.32 12.58
CA PRO A 142 7.61 -10.05 12.05
C PRO A 142 7.42 -10.58 10.63
N LEU A 143 6.24 -10.37 10.01
CA LEU A 143 5.96 -10.80 8.64
C LEU A 143 6.90 -10.13 7.64
N THR A 144 7.24 -10.85 6.57
CA THR A 144 8.18 -10.42 5.53
C THR A 144 7.46 -9.89 4.30
N VAL A 145 7.75 -8.66 3.91
CA VAL A 145 7.28 -8.09 2.64
C VAL A 145 8.20 -8.57 1.52
N VAL A 146 7.70 -9.47 0.65
CA VAL A 146 8.48 -10.06 -0.46
C VAL A 146 8.28 -9.38 -1.80
N GLU A 147 7.22 -8.59 -1.93
CA GLU A 147 7.01 -7.72 -3.09
C GLU A 147 6.24 -6.46 -2.68
N ARG A 148 6.77 -5.32 -3.05
CA ARG A 148 6.16 -4.01 -2.84
C ARG A 148 6.58 -3.06 -3.95
N HIS A 149 5.64 -2.26 -4.41
CA HIS A 149 5.88 -1.18 -5.36
C HIS A 149 5.46 0.15 -4.76
N ARG A 150 5.96 1.25 -5.31
CA ARG A 150 5.56 2.61 -4.91
C ARG A 150 5.44 3.51 -6.14
N HIS A 151 4.73 4.62 -5.97
CA HIS A 151 4.71 5.67 -6.98
C HIS A 151 6.06 6.39 -7.05
N GLY A 152 6.55 6.66 -8.27
CA GLY A 152 7.74 7.46 -8.51
C GLY A 152 7.47 8.98 -8.44
N TYR A 153 6.23 9.38 -8.18
CA TYR A 153 5.78 10.76 -8.10
C TYR A 153 5.07 11.01 -6.77
N ASP A 154 5.42 12.11 -6.09
CA ASP A 154 4.67 12.65 -4.97
C ASP A 154 3.69 13.70 -5.52
N VAL A 155 2.41 13.31 -5.60
CA VAL A 155 1.38 14.09 -6.31
C VAL A 155 0.66 15.07 -5.39
N PHE A 156 0.58 14.76 -4.09
CA PHE A 156 -0.18 15.55 -3.14
C PHE A 156 0.70 16.03 -2.00
N PRO A 157 0.63 17.32 -1.66
CA PRO A 157 1.28 17.84 -0.46
C PRO A 157 0.87 17.09 0.81
N ASP A 158 1.73 17.09 1.81
CA ASP A 158 1.43 16.52 3.12
C ASP A 158 0.35 17.35 3.82
N ALA A 159 -0.90 16.88 3.76
CA ALA A 159 -1.99 17.41 4.54
C ALA A 159 -2.36 16.39 5.62
N ASN A 160 -2.03 16.67 6.88
CA ASN A 160 -2.35 15.81 8.04
C ASN A 160 -1.87 14.34 7.87
N ARG A 161 -0.69 14.14 7.32
CA ARG A 161 -0.09 12.81 7.16
C ARG A 161 0.39 12.31 8.51
N THR A 162 -0.12 11.16 8.96
CA THR A 162 0.29 10.51 10.22
C THR A 162 1.39 9.48 10.03
N GLN A 163 1.66 9.09 8.80
CA GLN A 163 2.67 8.10 8.43
C GLN A 163 3.80 8.77 7.65
N PRO A 164 5.06 8.28 7.77
CA PRO A 164 6.18 8.80 7.00
C PRO A 164 5.91 8.75 5.48
N PHE A 165 6.55 9.64 4.74
CA PHE A 165 6.54 9.59 3.29
C PHE A 165 7.02 8.22 2.79
N GLY A 166 6.39 7.70 1.75
CA GLY A 166 6.80 6.43 1.15
C GLY A 166 6.41 5.17 1.92
N SER A 167 5.63 5.27 3.03
CA SER A 167 5.13 4.11 3.80
C SER A 167 3.92 3.41 3.18
N GLY A 168 3.66 3.60 1.89
CA GLY A 168 2.58 2.96 1.17
C GLY A 168 3.05 1.86 0.21
N ALA A 169 2.08 1.09 -0.31
CA ALA A 169 2.27 0.08 -1.35
C ALA A 169 1.33 0.34 -2.52
N THR A 170 1.90 0.65 -3.68
CA THR A 170 1.14 0.85 -4.92
C THR A 170 0.82 -0.50 -5.54
N CYS A 171 -0.44 -0.71 -5.87
CA CYS A 171 -0.89 -1.91 -6.55
C CYS A 171 -1.54 -1.58 -7.89
N PHE A 172 -1.20 -2.34 -8.95
CA PHE A 172 -1.82 -2.24 -10.26
C PHE A 172 -1.95 -3.64 -10.89
N TYR A 173 -3.20 -4.07 -11.10
CA TYR A 173 -3.48 -5.41 -11.61
C TYR A 173 -2.94 -5.62 -13.03
N PRO A 174 -2.29 -6.75 -13.31
CA PRO A 174 -1.92 -7.83 -12.38
C PRO A 174 -0.48 -7.71 -11.85
N TYR A 175 0.37 -6.84 -12.41
CA TYR A 175 1.82 -6.95 -12.31
C TYR A 175 2.49 -6.11 -11.21
N LEU A 176 1.83 -5.09 -10.64
CA LEU A 176 2.30 -4.42 -9.42
C LEU A 176 1.51 -4.95 -8.24
N ASP A 177 2.07 -5.91 -7.52
CA ASP A 177 1.42 -6.63 -6.43
C ASP A 177 2.00 -6.23 -5.06
N LEU A 178 1.30 -6.57 -4.00
CA LEU A 178 1.81 -6.62 -2.65
C LEU A 178 1.83 -8.09 -2.23
N MET A 179 3.01 -8.60 -1.90
CA MET A 179 3.16 -9.97 -1.40
C MET A 179 3.80 -9.95 -0.03
N ILE A 180 3.21 -10.71 0.89
CA ILE A 180 3.63 -10.82 2.29
C ILE A 180 3.79 -12.30 2.62
N ARG A 181 4.93 -12.69 3.17
CA ARG A 181 5.23 -14.07 3.55
C ARG A 181 5.33 -14.17 5.07
N ASN A 182 4.85 -15.27 5.59
CA ASN A 182 5.01 -15.62 6.99
C ASN A 182 6.23 -16.53 7.15
N ASP A 183 7.32 -15.97 7.66
CA ASP A 183 8.55 -16.70 7.96
C ASP A 183 8.64 -17.11 9.45
N THR A 184 7.57 -16.90 10.22
CA THR A 184 7.48 -17.27 11.64
C THR A 184 6.92 -18.68 11.82
N GLN A 185 6.84 -19.15 13.08
CA GLN A 185 6.21 -20.42 13.42
C GLN A 185 4.71 -20.29 13.76
N ASP A 186 4.21 -19.06 13.90
CA ASP A 186 2.86 -18.76 14.28
C ASP A 186 1.96 -18.51 13.05
N THR A 187 0.66 -18.78 13.18
CA THR A 187 -0.32 -18.43 12.18
C THR A 187 -0.77 -16.98 12.39
N TYR A 188 -0.75 -16.19 11.32
CA TYR A 188 -1.31 -14.84 11.30
C TYR A 188 -2.68 -14.83 10.62
N GLN A 189 -3.52 -13.89 11.01
CA GLN A 189 -4.83 -13.67 10.40
C GLN A 189 -5.00 -12.20 10.05
N MET A 190 -5.41 -11.93 8.83
CA MET A 190 -5.76 -10.59 8.39
C MET A 190 -7.24 -10.32 8.65
N ARG A 191 -7.53 -9.21 9.33
CA ARG A 191 -8.86 -8.65 9.43
C ARG A 191 -8.86 -7.28 8.78
N VAL A 192 -9.75 -7.07 7.81
CA VAL A 192 -9.89 -5.78 7.11
C VAL A 192 -11.35 -5.51 6.81
N ARG A 193 -11.82 -4.32 7.15
CA ARG A 193 -13.20 -3.92 6.92
C ARG A 193 -13.34 -2.44 6.61
N VAL A 194 -14.42 -2.12 5.94
CA VAL A 194 -14.86 -0.74 5.73
C VAL A 194 -15.80 -0.37 6.87
N GLY A 195 -15.31 0.45 7.80
CA GLY A 195 -16.08 1.00 8.91
C GLY A 195 -17.00 2.15 8.49
N LYS A 196 -17.49 2.93 9.45
CA LYS A 196 -18.35 4.09 9.20
C LYS A 196 -17.57 5.25 8.54
N THR A 197 -16.41 5.58 9.06
CA THR A 197 -15.57 6.69 8.65
C THR A 197 -14.23 6.24 8.10
N ASP A 198 -13.77 5.06 8.48
CA ASP A 198 -12.42 4.58 8.24
C ASP A 198 -12.40 3.21 7.57
N LEU A 199 -11.33 2.98 6.81
CA LEU A 199 -10.87 1.65 6.45
C LEU A 199 -10.05 1.13 7.61
N GLU A 200 -10.49 0.04 8.22
CA GLU A 200 -9.89 -0.56 9.41
C GLU A 200 -9.21 -1.87 9.07
N GLY A 201 -8.12 -2.15 9.75
CA GLY A 201 -7.41 -3.40 9.61
C GLY A 201 -6.62 -3.80 10.84
N GLU A 202 -6.39 -5.09 10.99
CA GLU A 202 -5.51 -5.66 11.99
C GLU A 202 -4.85 -6.95 11.49
N TRP A 203 -3.66 -7.21 11.97
CA TRP A 203 -3.05 -8.52 11.99
C TRP A 203 -3.30 -9.15 13.37
N ARG A 204 -3.89 -10.32 13.38
CA ARG A 204 -4.01 -11.19 14.56
C ARG A 204 -3.03 -12.34 14.45
N VAL A 205 -2.72 -12.98 15.57
CA VAL A 205 -1.72 -14.06 15.64
C VAL A 205 -2.16 -15.15 16.63
N SER A 206 -1.73 -16.39 16.40
CA SER A 206 -2.10 -17.55 17.20
C SER A 206 -1.44 -17.59 18.58
N ALA A 207 -0.24 -17.01 18.72
CA ALA A 207 0.50 -16.94 19.98
C ALA A 207 0.67 -15.50 20.46
N GLU A 208 0.91 -15.30 21.74
CA GLU A 208 1.13 -13.97 22.32
C GLU A 208 2.41 -13.34 21.73
N PRO A 209 2.34 -12.12 21.18
CA PRO A 209 3.52 -11.44 20.65
C PRO A 209 4.57 -11.20 21.72
N THR A 210 5.81 -11.57 21.43
CA THR A 210 6.96 -11.38 22.32
C THR A 210 7.78 -10.13 22.00
N GLU A 211 7.47 -9.47 20.88
CA GLU A 211 8.16 -8.30 20.39
C GLU A 211 7.17 -7.20 19.97
N ARG A 212 7.67 -5.97 19.95
CA ARG A 212 6.96 -4.80 19.44
C ARG A 212 7.77 -4.16 18.32
N TYR A 213 7.07 -3.55 17.38
CA TYR A 213 7.70 -2.96 16.19
C TYR A 213 7.31 -1.50 16.04
N ALA A 214 8.27 -0.67 15.66
CA ALA A 214 8.05 0.71 15.27
C ALA A 214 8.71 0.99 13.91
N VAL A 215 8.13 1.91 13.16
CA VAL A 215 8.71 2.38 11.89
C VAL A 215 9.18 3.81 12.08
N VAL A 216 10.46 4.04 11.82
CA VAL A 216 11.09 5.36 11.92
C VAL A 216 11.56 5.85 10.56
N GLU A 217 11.44 7.15 10.36
CA GLU A 217 11.94 7.86 9.18
C GLU A 217 13.31 8.45 9.47
N ARG A 218 14.23 8.32 8.52
CA ARG A 218 15.55 8.95 8.55
C ARG A 218 15.85 9.62 7.22
N ASN A 219 16.81 10.54 7.23
CA ASN A 219 17.36 11.19 6.04
C ASN A 219 16.28 11.80 5.14
N HIS A 220 15.24 12.41 5.78
CA HIS A 220 14.18 13.08 5.03
C HIS A 220 14.69 14.40 4.48
N GLU A 221 14.70 14.55 3.17
CA GLU A 221 15.14 15.76 2.49
C GLU A 221 14.37 16.00 1.19
N MET A 222 14.32 17.27 0.80
CA MET A 222 13.79 17.73 -0.48
C MET A 222 14.92 18.33 -1.30
N ARG A 223 15.38 17.62 -2.32
CA ARG A 223 16.54 18.01 -3.15
C ARG A 223 16.07 18.76 -4.39
N ALA A 224 16.50 20.02 -4.54
CA ALA A 224 16.32 20.76 -5.77
C ALA A 224 17.10 20.09 -6.91
N GLN A 225 16.51 20.06 -8.11
CA GLN A 225 17.09 19.43 -9.26
C GLN A 225 17.42 20.47 -10.35
N TYR A 226 18.45 20.23 -11.16
CA TYR A 226 18.91 21.14 -12.22
C TYR A 226 17.80 21.48 -13.26
N TRP A 227 16.78 20.63 -13.42
CA TRP A 227 15.63 20.89 -14.30
C TRP A 227 14.51 21.74 -13.66
N GLY A 228 14.72 22.29 -12.45
CA GLY A 228 13.76 23.17 -11.76
C GLY A 228 12.66 22.46 -10.99
N GLY A 229 12.77 21.15 -10.73
CA GLY A 229 11.87 20.38 -9.88
C GLY A 229 12.54 19.96 -8.57
N TYR A 230 11.80 19.20 -7.74
CA TYR A 230 12.31 18.65 -6.48
C TYR A 230 12.14 17.14 -6.44
N ILE A 231 13.09 16.46 -5.81
CA ILE A 231 12.96 15.05 -5.40
C ILE A 231 12.83 15.03 -3.91
N ARG A 232 11.80 14.36 -3.41
CA ARG A 232 11.65 14.04 -2.00
C ARG A 232 12.30 12.69 -1.73
N HIS A 233 13.20 12.66 -0.75
CA HIS A 233 13.93 11.48 -0.32
C HIS A 233 13.65 11.18 1.14
N ASN A 234 13.58 9.91 1.51
CA ASN A 234 13.70 9.43 2.88
C ASN A 234 14.07 7.95 2.94
N GLU A 235 14.45 7.53 4.11
CA GLU A 235 14.72 6.13 4.44
C GLU A 235 13.79 5.69 5.58
N LEU A 236 13.20 4.50 5.46
CA LEU A 236 12.38 3.89 6.50
C LEU A 236 13.11 2.71 7.12
N TYR A 237 13.12 2.66 8.45
CA TYR A 237 13.68 1.58 9.24
C TYR A 237 12.60 0.99 10.13
N ARG A 238 12.64 -0.33 10.33
CA ARG A 238 11.85 -1.03 11.33
C ARG A 238 12.71 -1.29 12.54
N GLN A 239 12.28 -0.79 13.68
CA GLN A 239 12.85 -1.06 14.99
C GLN A 239 12.06 -2.19 15.65
N THR A 240 12.77 -3.16 16.20
CA THR A 240 12.22 -4.27 16.97
C THR A 240 12.59 -4.09 18.43
N PHE A 241 11.61 -4.17 19.32
CA PHE A 241 11.77 -4.02 20.77
C PHE A 241 11.28 -5.27 21.48
N ASP A 242 11.89 -5.59 22.61
CA ASP A 242 11.29 -6.52 23.57
C ASP A 242 10.09 -5.89 24.29
N LEU A 243 9.40 -6.68 25.13
CA LEU A 243 8.24 -6.21 25.89
C LEU A 243 8.60 -5.16 26.95
N GLN A 244 9.88 -5.09 27.36
CA GLN A 244 10.42 -4.10 28.31
C GLN A 244 10.81 -2.79 27.62
N GLY A 245 10.71 -2.72 26.28
CA GLY A 245 11.03 -1.53 25.49
C GLY A 245 12.51 -1.39 25.11
N LYS A 246 13.33 -2.43 25.31
CA LYS A 246 14.72 -2.45 24.87
C LYS A 246 14.78 -2.69 23.37
N LEU A 247 15.53 -1.87 22.64
CA LEU A 247 15.78 -2.04 21.21
C LEU A 247 16.62 -3.31 20.98
N LEU A 248 16.07 -4.26 20.23
CA LEU A 248 16.72 -5.52 19.86
C LEU A 248 17.39 -5.43 18.49
N ALA A 249 16.72 -4.80 17.53
CA ALA A 249 17.22 -4.67 16.16
C ALA A 249 16.66 -3.44 15.46
N GLU A 250 17.42 -2.94 14.47
CA GLU A 250 16.94 -1.94 13.51
C GLU A 250 17.28 -2.44 12.09
N THR A 251 16.29 -2.56 11.23
CA THR A 251 16.46 -3.09 9.87
C THR A 251 15.93 -2.10 8.84
N PRO A 252 16.65 -1.87 7.71
CA PRO A 252 16.15 -1.03 6.64
C PRO A 252 14.92 -1.67 5.99
N VAL A 253 13.89 -0.86 5.75
CA VAL A 253 12.62 -1.30 5.12
C VAL A 253 12.52 -0.79 3.70
N ALA A 254 12.80 0.50 3.49
CA ALA A 254 12.68 1.14 2.19
C ALA A 254 13.52 2.40 2.08
N VAL A 255 14.08 2.62 0.90
CA VAL A 255 14.61 3.92 0.46
C VAL A 255 13.63 4.48 -0.55
N ASN A 256 13.18 5.70 -0.34
CA ASN A 256 12.17 6.34 -1.16
C ASN A 256 12.72 7.60 -1.83
N ASP A 257 12.60 7.67 -3.17
CA ASP A 257 12.83 8.87 -3.96
C ASP A 257 11.61 9.11 -4.83
N ALA A 258 11.00 10.28 -4.79
CA ALA A 258 9.87 10.64 -5.64
C ALA A 258 10.00 12.06 -6.18
N VAL A 259 9.66 12.21 -7.45
CA VAL A 259 9.57 13.54 -8.08
C VAL A 259 8.33 14.24 -7.52
N MET A 260 8.54 15.40 -6.89
CA MET A 260 7.43 16.21 -6.37
C MET A 260 6.70 16.89 -7.53
N MET A 261 5.38 16.78 -7.55
CA MET A 261 4.50 17.40 -8.55
C MET A 261 3.94 18.75 -8.06
N TYR A 262 4.44 19.24 -6.93
CA TYR A 262 4.10 20.52 -6.30
C TYR A 262 5.37 21.20 -5.76
N SER A 263 5.28 22.51 -5.46
CA SER A 263 6.37 23.24 -4.84
C SER A 263 6.40 23.02 -3.33
N PRO A 264 7.54 22.65 -2.73
CA PRO A 264 7.64 22.49 -1.28
C PRO A 264 7.40 23.80 -0.50
N TYR A 265 7.55 24.96 -1.16
CA TYR A 265 7.37 26.29 -0.54
C TYR A 265 5.93 26.79 -0.50
N LEU A 266 4.95 26.09 -1.07
CA LEU A 266 3.55 26.51 -1.06
C LEU A 266 2.83 26.24 0.29
N GLU A 267 3.44 25.52 1.21
CA GLU A 267 2.87 25.21 2.51
C GLU A 267 3.11 26.30 3.58
N GLU A 268 4.18 27.11 3.45
CA GLU A 268 4.50 28.15 4.42
C GLU A 268 3.55 29.35 4.42
N SER A 269 2.88 29.62 3.29
CA SER A 269 1.99 30.78 3.16
C SER A 269 0.59 30.62 3.77
N LYS A 270 0.26 29.47 4.37
CA LYS A 270 -1.05 29.22 5.00
C LYS A 270 -1.05 29.17 6.52
N LYS A 271 0.08 29.45 7.15
CA LYS A 271 0.17 29.52 8.63
C LYS A 271 0.04 30.93 9.20
N GLU A 272 -0.06 31.95 8.35
CA GLU A 272 -0.32 33.33 8.74
C GLU A 272 -1.63 33.79 8.11
N GLY A 273 -2.74 33.51 8.79
CA GLY A 273 -4.07 33.98 8.42
C GLY A 273 -5.09 33.52 9.42
#